data_ce4b555763a67d63ae4747ee4ab8414c
#
_entry.id   ce4b555763a67d63ae4747ee4ab8414c
#
_cell.length_a   1.000
_cell.length_b   1.000
_cell.length_c   1.000
_cell.angle_alpha   90.00
_cell.angle_beta   90.00
_cell.angle_gamma   90.00
#
_symmetry.space_group_name_H-M   'P 1'
#
loop_
_entity.id
_entity.type
_entity.pdbx_description
1 polymer ?
#
loop_
_entity_poly.entity_id
_entity_poly.type
_entity_poly.pdbx_seq_one_letter_code
_entity_poly.pdbx_strand_id
1 'polypeptide(L)'
;MVGLAVVALAVLAGCLSVAPSTPVPAGDAVPPDSERLNATVVRVVDGDTVEVRYADDSTDTVRLVGIDSPETRGGTNPAEFEGVPDTEAGRACLATAAENATDALVALAADEPAVLAVDPDTDRRDRYDRLLAYVVVGGTNLNEHLVEQGHARVYDSSFSLAQRFYDHERDAQDARRGLWTCTDAATVTDGLALRVVADAPGDDRENPNGEYVVVSNPTAEPLEIGNWTISDEAGHSYSFPADATVPADGSIRLYSGSGTDTATEFYRDDGPIWNNDGDTATLTAENGTVVARTSY
;
A
#
# COMPACT_ATOMS: atom_id res chain seq x y z
N MET A 1 -65.84 -49.57 -15.07
CA MET A 1 -65.81 -48.70 -13.86
C MET A 1 -64.32 -48.44 -13.59
N VAL A 2 -63.88 -47.25 -13.97
CA VAL A 2 -62.47 -46.87 -13.79
C VAL A 2 -62.44 -45.88 -12.62
N GLY A 3 -61.77 -46.28 -11.53
CA GLY A 3 -61.61 -45.45 -10.36
C GLY A 3 -60.46 -44.47 -10.53
N LEU A 4 -60.77 -43.18 -10.40
CA LEU A 4 -59.84 -42.06 -10.41
C LEU A 4 -59.28 -41.85 -9.00
N ALA A 5 -58.01 -42.09 -8.79
CA ALA A 5 -57.32 -41.78 -7.53
C ALA A 5 -56.79 -40.33 -7.60
N VAL A 6 -57.26 -39.46 -6.73
CA VAL A 6 -56.75 -38.09 -6.55
C VAL A 6 -55.61 -38.14 -5.54
N VAL A 7 -54.41 -37.83 -5.98
CA VAL A 7 -53.25 -37.65 -5.11
C VAL A 7 -53.20 -36.16 -4.69
N ALA A 8 -53.44 -35.92 -3.41
CA ALA A 8 -53.25 -34.59 -2.81
C ALA A 8 -51.77 -34.33 -2.49
N LEU A 9 -51.17 -33.35 -3.17
CA LEU A 9 -49.81 -32.90 -2.90
C LEU A 9 -49.83 -31.86 -1.76
N ALA A 10 -49.35 -32.23 -0.59
CA ALA A 10 -49.19 -31.33 0.53
C ALA A 10 -47.88 -30.53 0.35
N VAL A 11 -47.99 -29.23 0.08
CA VAL A 11 -46.85 -28.30 0.06
C VAL A 11 -46.53 -27.88 1.50
N LEU A 12 -45.46 -28.43 2.07
CA LEU A 12 -44.87 -27.97 3.32
C LEU A 12 -44.08 -26.69 3.08
N ALA A 13 -44.67 -25.54 3.41
CA ALA A 13 -43.95 -24.27 3.50
C ALA A 13 -43.04 -24.31 4.74
N GLY A 14 -41.77 -24.65 4.55
CA GLY A 14 -40.74 -24.53 5.59
C GLY A 14 -40.36 -23.07 5.75
N CYS A 15 -40.77 -22.45 6.87
CA CYS A 15 -40.17 -21.18 7.30
C CYS A 15 -38.71 -21.43 7.69
N LEU A 16 -37.77 -21.00 6.83
CA LEU A 16 -36.37 -20.87 7.19
C LEU A 16 -36.27 -19.73 8.21
N SER A 17 -36.23 -20.06 9.48
CA SER A 17 -35.81 -19.13 10.53
C SER A 17 -34.32 -18.86 10.34
N VAL A 18 -33.95 -17.69 9.80
CA VAL A 18 -32.60 -17.20 9.90
C VAL A 18 -32.34 -16.91 11.37
N ALA A 19 -31.56 -17.76 12.03
CA ALA A 19 -31.08 -17.47 13.36
C ALA A 19 -30.21 -16.22 13.32
N PRO A 20 -30.35 -15.28 14.27
CA PRO A 20 -29.44 -14.16 14.38
C PRO A 20 -28.02 -14.73 14.56
N SER A 21 -27.11 -14.36 13.67
CA SER A 21 -25.69 -14.67 13.80
C SER A 21 -25.21 -14.08 15.14
N THR A 22 -24.84 -14.93 16.07
CA THR A 22 -24.17 -14.50 17.31
C THR A 22 -22.86 -13.79 16.90
N PRO A 23 -22.60 -12.56 17.39
CA PRO A 23 -21.33 -11.90 17.11
C PRO A 23 -20.20 -12.81 17.58
N VAL A 24 -19.26 -13.10 16.68
CA VAL A 24 -18.00 -13.77 17.03
C VAL A 24 -17.31 -12.85 18.04
N PRO A 25 -16.92 -13.34 19.24
CA PRO A 25 -16.23 -12.49 20.19
C PRO A 25 -14.96 -11.96 19.53
N ALA A 26 -14.79 -10.62 19.54
CA ALA A 26 -13.60 -9.91 19.10
C ALA A 26 -12.44 -10.17 20.08
N GLY A 27 -12.07 -11.44 20.29
CA GLY A 27 -11.03 -11.88 21.22
C GLY A 27 -9.76 -11.05 21.06
N ASP A 28 -8.69 -11.53 20.65
CA ASP A 28 -7.39 -10.86 20.58
C ASP A 28 -7.28 -9.74 19.50
N ALA A 29 -8.38 -9.40 18.82
CA ALA A 29 -8.39 -8.41 17.74
C ALA A 29 -8.26 -6.94 18.22
N VAL A 30 -8.61 -6.66 19.49
CA VAL A 30 -8.57 -5.32 20.09
C VAL A 30 -8.10 -5.42 21.55
N PRO A 31 -7.59 -4.32 22.15
CA PRO A 31 -7.15 -4.31 23.54
C PRO A 31 -8.28 -4.77 24.49
N PRO A 32 -7.98 -5.59 25.52
CA PRO A 32 -8.99 -6.16 26.40
C PRO A 32 -9.78 -5.13 27.20
N ASP A 33 -9.14 -4.00 27.53
CA ASP A 33 -9.71 -2.91 28.34
C ASP A 33 -10.44 -1.86 27.51
N SER A 34 -10.61 -2.07 26.19
CA SER A 34 -11.32 -1.16 25.30
C SER A 34 -12.82 -1.07 25.67
N GLU A 35 -13.36 0.15 25.73
CA GLU A 35 -14.79 0.38 25.71
C GLU A 35 -15.35 -0.07 24.37
N ARG A 36 -16.45 -0.86 24.39
CA ARG A 36 -17.04 -1.45 23.17
C ARG A 36 -18.44 -0.91 22.93
N LEU A 37 -18.67 -0.39 21.72
CA LEU A 37 -19.95 0.13 21.27
C LEU A 37 -20.41 -0.68 20.05
N ASN A 38 -21.68 -1.10 20.04
CA ASN A 38 -22.28 -1.77 18.88
C ASN A 38 -22.91 -0.72 17.95
N ALA A 39 -22.61 -0.81 16.67
CA ALA A 39 -23.16 0.07 15.65
C ALA A 39 -23.29 -0.67 14.32
N THR A 40 -23.88 -0.03 13.31
CA THR A 40 -23.85 -0.47 11.92
C THR A 40 -23.11 0.58 11.09
N VAL A 41 -22.17 0.18 10.26
CA VAL A 41 -21.53 1.08 9.29
C VAL A 41 -22.57 1.43 8.22
N VAL A 42 -22.91 2.71 8.10
CA VAL A 42 -23.92 3.18 7.14
C VAL A 42 -23.31 3.89 5.94
N ARG A 43 -22.05 4.31 6.06
CA ARG A 43 -21.29 4.91 4.96
C ARG A 43 -19.79 4.80 5.22
N VAL A 44 -19.03 4.50 4.19
CA VAL A 44 -17.58 4.71 4.14
C VAL A 44 -17.33 6.10 3.56
N VAL A 45 -16.54 6.93 4.24
CA VAL A 45 -16.21 8.29 3.84
C VAL A 45 -14.98 8.32 2.95
N ASP A 46 -13.92 7.61 3.39
CA ASP A 46 -12.64 7.38 2.75
C ASP A 46 -11.99 6.10 3.31
N GLY A 47 -10.70 5.87 3.01
CA GLY A 47 -10.02 4.61 3.38
C GLY A 47 -9.77 4.38 4.87
N ASP A 48 -10.09 5.34 5.75
CA ASP A 48 -9.87 5.24 7.19
C ASP A 48 -10.95 5.93 8.04
N THR A 49 -12.05 6.32 7.41
CA THR A 49 -13.17 7.03 8.07
C THR A 49 -14.51 6.45 7.65
N VAL A 50 -15.34 6.11 8.63
CA VAL A 50 -16.69 5.59 8.41
C VAL A 50 -17.73 6.40 9.19
N GLU A 51 -18.97 6.42 8.68
CA GLU A 51 -20.15 6.83 9.46
C GLU A 51 -20.89 5.59 9.96
N VAL A 52 -21.28 5.64 11.20
CA VAL A 52 -21.99 4.56 11.88
C VAL A 52 -23.31 5.03 12.42
N ARG A 53 -24.25 4.09 12.62
CA ARG A 53 -25.52 4.30 13.29
C ARG A 53 -25.66 3.37 14.47
N TYR A 54 -26.01 3.94 15.61
CA TYR A 54 -26.29 3.20 16.83
C TYR A 54 -27.75 2.69 16.90
N ALA A 55 -28.05 1.87 17.91
CA ALA A 55 -29.37 1.26 18.09
C ALA A 55 -30.50 2.27 18.40
N ASP A 56 -30.16 3.48 18.81
CA ASP A 56 -31.09 4.59 19.08
C ASP A 56 -31.28 5.52 17.87
N ASP A 57 -30.80 5.09 16.68
CA ASP A 57 -30.80 5.82 15.41
C ASP A 57 -29.86 7.06 15.39
N SER A 58 -29.13 7.35 16.46
CA SER A 58 -28.06 8.35 16.40
C SER A 58 -26.90 7.89 15.51
N THR A 59 -26.21 8.85 14.90
CA THR A 59 -25.07 8.60 14.03
C THR A 59 -23.81 9.24 14.58
N ASP A 60 -22.65 8.68 14.21
CA ASP A 60 -21.33 9.22 14.56
C ASP A 60 -20.37 9.02 13.38
N THR A 61 -19.34 9.86 13.34
CA THR A 61 -18.20 9.66 12.43
C THR A 61 -17.06 9.03 13.21
N VAL A 62 -16.55 7.92 12.70
CA VAL A 62 -15.45 7.14 13.30
C VAL A 62 -14.22 7.26 12.42
N ARG A 63 -13.12 7.76 12.99
CA ARG A 63 -11.78 7.70 12.41
C ARG A 63 -11.12 6.44 12.94
N LEU A 64 -10.67 5.58 12.06
CA LEU A 64 -9.99 4.36 12.41
C LEU A 64 -8.66 4.71 13.13
N VAL A 65 -8.56 4.36 14.41
CA VAL A 65 -7.41 4.72 15.25
C VAL A 65 -6.12 4.07 14.76
N GLY A 66 -5.02 4.81 14.83
CA GLY A 66 -3.67 4.32 14.56
C GLY A 66 -3.31 4.13 13.09
N ILE A 67 -4.19 4.49 12.15
CA ILE A 67 -3.90 4.36 10.71
C ILE A 67 -4.20 5.67 9.95
N ASP A 68 -3.61 5.76 8.76
CA ASP A 68 -3.80 6.88 7.84
C ASP A 68 -3.75 6.37 6.40
N SER A 69 -4.85 6.50 5.67
CA SER A 69 -4.93 6.14 4.26
C SER A 69 -4.65 7.34 3.36
N PRO A 70 -4.21 7.15 2.12
CA PRO A 70 -4.12 8.26 1.18
C PRO A 70 -5.49 8.91 0.97
N GLU A 71 -5.51 10.25 0.83
CA GLU A 71 -6.72 11.04 0.73
C GLU A 71 -7.36 10.98 -0.64
N THR A 72 -8.68 10.69 -0.71
CA THR A 72 -9.44 10.72 -1.97
C THR A 72 -9.78 12.14 -2.42
N ARG A 73 -9.68 13.14 -1.52
CA ARG A 73 -10.03 14.53 -1.78
C ARG A 73 -8.94 15.47 -1.30
N GLY A 74 -8.64 16.49 -2.10
CA GLY A 74 -7.65 17.50 -1.75
C GLY A 74 -6.21 17.13 -2.10
N GLY A 75 -5.98 15.89 -2.53
CA GLY A 75 -4.66 15.35 -2.89
C GLY A 75 -3.88 14.90 -1.66
N THR A 76 -3.20 13.77 -1.79
CA THR A 76 -2.32 13.20 -0.78
C THR A 76 -0.93 13.82 -0.88
N ASN A 77 -0.33 14.18 0.24
CA ASN A 77 1.05 14.62 0.31
C ASN A 77 1.99 13.39 0.34
N PRO A 78 2.81 13.14 -0.70
CA PRO A 78 3.74 12.01 -0.70
C PRO A 78 4.70 11.96 0.48
N ALA A 79 5.09 13.12 1.04
CA ALA A 79 5.99 13.19 2.19
C ALA A 79 5.41 12.56 3.48
N GLU A 80 4.13 12.23 3.52
CA GLU A 80 3.49 11.52 4.62
C GLU A 80 3.64 10.00 4.50
N PHE A 81 4.07 9.49 3.33
CA PHE A 81 4.22 8.07 3.02
C PHE A 81 5.68 7.76 2.72
N GLU A 82 6.33 7.02 3.60
CA GLU A 82 7.75 6.71 3.54
C GLU A 82 8.14 6.10 2.18
N GLY A 83 9.21 6.62 1.58
CA GLY A 83 9.74 6.14 0.30
C GLY A 83 8.92 6.53 -0.94
N VAL A 84 7.75 7.15 -0.80
CA VAL A 84 6.96 7.60 -1.96
C VAL A 84 7.51 8.93 -2.48
N PRO A 85 7.95 9.00 -3.75
CA PRO A 85 8.56 10.22 -4.28
C PRO A 85 7.55 11.36 -4.42
N ASP A 86 7.95 12.59 -4.07
CA ASP A 86 7.14 13.80 -4.25
C ASP A 86 7.14 14.27 -5.71
N THR A 87 6.55 13.46 -6.58
CA THR A 87 6.43 13.67 -8.02
C THR A 87 4.99 13.57 -8.47
N GLU A 88 4.71 13.95 -9.71
CA GLU A 88 3.38 13.76 -10.31
C GLU A 88 3.00 12.27 -10.34
N ALA A 89 3.95 11.38 -10.66
CA ALA A 89 3.74 9.93 -10.66
C ALA A 89 3.47 9.40 -9.24
N GLY A 90 4.24 9.84 -8.23
CA GLY A 90 3.99 9.46 -6.82
C GLY A 90 2.61 9.91 -6.35
N ARG A 91 2.22 11.16 -6.65
CA ARG A 91 0.87 11.67 -6.33
C ARG A 91 -0.23 10.92 -7.07
N ALA A 92 -0.05 10.60 -8.36
CA ALA A 92 -1.02 9.84 -9.15
C ALA A 92 -1.18 8.41 -8.61
N CYS A 93 -0.07 7.75 -8.23
CA CYS A 93 -0.10 6.44 -7.62
C CYS A 93 -0.85 6.47 -6.29
N LEU A 94 -0.56 7.44 -5.40
CA LEU A 94 -1.27 7.59 -4.12
C LEU A 94 -2.76 7.91 -4.31
N ALA A 95 -3.13 8.65 -5.35
CA ALA A 95 -4.54 8.88 -5.67
C ALA A 95 -5.27 7.57 -6.01
N THR A 96 -4.64 6.69 -6.79
CA THR A 96 -5.16 5.34 -7.07
C THR A 96 -5.20 4.48 -5.80
N ALA A 97 -4.17 4.56 -4.95
CA ALA A 97 -4.13 3.85 -3.67
C ALA A 97 -5.25 4.31 -2.72
N ALA A 98 -5.60 5.61 -2.73
CA ALA A 98 -6.72 6.17 -1.96
C ALA A 98 -8.07 5.57 -2.37
N GLU A 99 -8.32 5.45 -3.69
CA GLU A 99 -9.52 4.80 -4.21
C GLU A 99 -9.56 3.32 -3.80
N ASN A 100 -8.44 2.60 -3.94
CA ASN A 100 -8.34 1.20 -3.54
C ASN A 100 -8.56 0.97 -2.03
N ALA A 101 -8.05 1.87 -1.18
CA ALA A 101 -8.27 1.82 0.27
C ALA A 101 -9.75 2.01 0.62
N THR A 102 -10.40 2.99 -0.03
CA THR A 102 -11.83 3.25 0.14
C THR A 102 -12.67 2.06 -0.32
N ASP A 103 -12.39 1.50 -1.50
CA ASP A 103 -13.09 0.35 -2.06
C ASP A 103 -12.91 -0.90 -1.17
N ALA A 104 -11.72 -1.12 -0.62
CA ALA A 104 -11.45 -2.20 0.32
C ALA A 104 -12.30 -2.05 1.58
N LEU A 105 -12.35 -0.85 2.17
CA LEU A 105 -13.14 -0.59 3.37
C LEU A 105 -14.65 -0.69 3.07
N VAL A 106 -15.12 -0.27 1.89
CA VAL A 106 -16.51 -0.47 1.44
C VAL A 106 -16.85 -1.95 1.36
N ALA A 107 -15.97 -2.76 0.73
CA ALA A 107 -16.19 -4.19 0.59
C ALA A 107 -16.26 -4.94 1.93
N LEU A 108 -15.53 -4.45 2.95
CA LEU A 108 -15.43 -5.08 4.27
C LEU A 108 -16.52 -4.62 5.26
N ALA A 109 -16.98 -3.39 5.13
CA ALA A 109 -17.75 -2.73 6.21
C ALA A 109 -19.10 -2.16 5.80
N ALA A 110 -19.38 -1.90 4.52
CA ALA A 110 -20.61 -1.21 4.13
C ALA A 110 -21.87 -2.02 4.53
N ASP A 111 -22.77 -1.35 5.25
CA ASP A 111 -24.01 -1.90 5.78
C ASP A 111 -23.84 -3.06 6.81
N GLU A 112 -22.60 -3.31 7.26
CA GLU A 112 -22.30 -4.41 8.18
C GLU A 112 -22.41 -3.98 9.65
N PRO A 113 -22.87 -4.89 10.54
CA PRO A 113 -22.77 -4.71 11.97
C PRO A 113 -21.30 -4.67 12.43
N ALA A 114 -20.96 -3.66 13.22
CA ALA A 114 -19.61 -3.44 13.73
C ALA A 114 -19.58 -3.30 15.25
N VAL A 115 -18.46 -3.69 15.83
CA VAL A 115 -18.07 -3.34 17.20
C VAL A 115 -17.01 -2.26 17.11
N LEU A 116 -17.28 -1.10 17.69
CA LEU A 116 -16.31 -0.02 17.84
C LEU A 116 -15.60 -0.21 19.18
N ALA A 117 -14.29 -0.42 19.16
CA ALA A 117 -13.48 -0.55 20.36
C ALA A 117 -12.63 0.71 20.55
N VAL A 118 -12.93 1.50 21.57
CA VAL A 118 -12.18 2.72 21.91
C VAL A 118 -10.90 2.31 22.63
N ASP A 119 -9.74 2.77 22.12
CA ASP A 119 -8.45 2.44 22.71
C ASP A 119 -8.26 3.17 24.05
N PRO A 120 -7.81 2.49 25.12
CA PRO A 120 -7.59 3.13 26.42
C PRO A 120 -6.41 4.10 26.44
N ASP A 121 -5.46 3.99 25.51
CA ASP A 121 -4.21 4.76 25.45
C ASP A 121 -4.30 5.97 24.51
N THR A 122 -5.48 6.25 23.94
CA THR A 122 -5.70 7.40 23.06
C THR A 122 -6.88 8.24 23.48
N ASP A 123 -6.95 9.48 22.98
CA ASP A 123 -8.12 10.33 23.18
C ASP A 123 -9.36 9.67 22.55
N ARG A 124 -10.51 9.84 23.21
CA ARG A 124 -11.77 9.29 22.71
C ARG A 124 -12.20 9.91 21.37
N ARG A 125 -11.89 11.19 21.15
CA ARG A 125 -12.23 11.94 19.96
C ARG A 125 -11.04 12.77 19.49
N ASP A 126 -10.98 12.97 18.20
CA ASP A 126 -10.00 13.88 17.63
C ASP A 126 -10.47 15.35 17.66
N ARG A 127 -9.63 16.25 17.13
CA ARG A 127 -9.92 17.70 17.07
C ARG A 127 -11.14 18.05 16.20
N TYR A 128 -11.62 17.13 15.39
CA TYR A 128 -12.79 17.29 14.52
C TYR A 128 -14.05 16.63 15.11
N ASP A 129 -13.97 16.18 16.37
CA ASP A 129 -15.04 15.49 17.10
C ASP A 129 -15.37 14.10 16.54
N ARG A 130 -14.49 13.48 15.73
CA ARG A 130 -14.65 12.10 15.27
C ARG A 130 -14.28 11.14 16.39
N LEU A 131 -15.05 10.05 16.55
CA LEU A 131 -14.71 8.97 17.49
C LEU A 131 -13.46 8.24 17.00
N LEU A 132 -12.46 8.07 17.86
CA LEU A 132 -11.26 7.26 17.58
C LEU A 132 -11.48 5.84 18.07
N ALA A 133 -11.54 4.87 17.15
CA ALA A 133 -11.82 3.49 17.52
C ALA A 133 -11.20 2.47 16.54
N TYR A 134 -10.98 1.26 17.03
CA TYR A 134 -10.88 0.09 16.17
C TYR A 134 -12.27 -0.29 15.70
N VAL A 135 -12.42 -0.57 14.42
CA VAL A 135 -13.67 -1.03 13.80
C VAL A 135 -13.56 -2.54 13.55
N VAL A 136 -14.40 -3.32 14.22
CA VAL A 136 -14.39 -4.79 14.11
C VAL A 136 -15.66 -5.25 13.42
N VAL A 137 -15.51 -5.90 12.27
CA VAL A 137 -16.59 -6.49 11.48
C VAL A 137 -16.32 -7.98 11.31
N GLY A 138 -17.30 -8.83 11.62
CA GLY A 138 -17.16 -10.27 11.50
C GLY A 138 -16.03 -10.90 12.35
N GLY A 139 -15.52 -10.18 13.36
CA GLY A 139 -14.40 -10.59 14.19
C GLY A 139 -13.03 -10.10 13.68
N THR A 140 -12.97 -9.43 12.54
CA THR A 140 -11.74 -8.85 11.96
C THR A 140 -11.60 -7.38 12.39
N ASN A 141 -10.44 -7.01 12.91
CA ASN A 141 -10.04 -5.61 13.13
C ASN A 141 -9.68 -4.99 11.78
N LEU A 142 -10.54 -4.10 11.28
CA LEU A 142 -10.35 -3.49 9.96
C LEU A 142 -9.15 -2.54 9.92
N ASN A 143 -8.84 -1.84 11.02
CA ASN A 143 -7.67 -0.97 11.11
C ASN A 143 -6.39 -1.77 10.83
N GLU A 144 -6.22 -2.90 11.53
CA GLU A 144 -5.09 -3.80 11.36
C GLU A 144 -5.04 -4.40 9.94
N HIS A 145 -6.19 -4.86 9.46
CA HIS A 145 -6.29 -5.47 8.13
C HIS A 145 -5.90 -4.49 7.00
N LEU A 146 -6.30 -3.23 7.11
CA LEU A 146 -5.94 -2.21 6.11
C LEU A 146 -4.44 -1.94 6.08
N VAL A 147 -3.76 -1.94 7.23
CA VAL A 147 -2.29 -1.83 7.29
C VAL A 147 -1.62 -3.07 6.71
N GLU A 148 -2.06 -4.27 7.12
CA GLU A 148 -1.53 -5.55 6.62
C GLU A 148 -1.61 -5.67 5.09
N GLN A 149 -2.69 -5.16 4.49
CA GLN A 149 -2.88 -5.19 3.04
C GLN A 149 -2.25 -3.97 2.31
N GLY A 150 -1.61 -3.04 3.05
CA GLY A 150 -0.99 -1.85 2.50
C GLY A 150 -2.01 -0.82 1.98
N HIS A 151 -3.22 -0.79 2.53
CA HIS A 151 -4.22 0.24 2.21
C HIS A 151 -4.07 1.50 3.06
N ALA A 152 -3.37 1.41 4.18
CA ALA A 152 -3.06 2.52 5.06
C ALA A 152 -1.65 2.36 5.65
N ARG A 153 -1.02 3.47 5.98
CA ARG A 153 0.17 3.52 6.83
C ARG A 153 -0.22 3.57 8.31
N VAL A 154 0.73 3.30 9.19
CA VAL A 154 0.57 3.57 10.62
C VAL A 154 0.65 5.08 10.85
N TYR A 155 -0.33 5.63 11.56
CA TYR A 155 -0.30 7.02 12.01
C TYR A 155 0.47 7.13 13.33
N ASP A 156 1.53 7.95 13.35
CA ASP A 156 2.37 8.14 14.53
C ASP A 156 1.59 8.81 15.67
N SER A 157 1.03 7.97 16.53
CA SER A 157 0.25 8.36 17.71
C SER A 157 0.33 7.29 18.79
N SER A 158 -0.10 7.60 20.01
CA SER A 158 -0.18 6.61 21.09
C SER A 158 -1.45 5.79 20.96
N PHE A 159 -1.31 4.47 20.80
CA PHE A 159 -2.41 3.50 20.84
C PHE A 159 -1.87 2.11 21.21
N SER A 160 -2.70 1.29 21.82
CA SER A 160 -2.27 0.02 22.44
C SER A 160 -1.69 -1.00 21.47
N LEU A 161 -2.13 -1.02 20.22
CA LEU A 161 -1.70 -2.00 19.21
C LEU A 161 -0.58 -1.49 18.30
N ALA A 162 0.06 -0.35 18.60
CA ALA A 162 1.02 0.32 17.74
C ALA A 162 2.14 -0.62 17.23
N GLN A 163 2.79 -1.38 18.14
CA GLN A 163 3.88 -2.28 17.74
C GLN A 163 3.43 -3.31 16.70
N ARG A 164 2.24 -3.90 16.90
CA ARG A 164 1.69 -4.90 15.96
C ARG A 164 1.38 -4.29 14.59
N PHE A 165 0.88 -3.05 14.57
CA PHE A 165 0.61 -2.33 13.33
C PHE A 165 1.90 -1.99 12.58
N TYR A 166 2.96 -1.54 13.28
CA TYR A 166 4.26 -1.32 12.66
C TYR A 166 4.90 -2.60 12.11
N ASP A 167 4.69 -3.75 12.76
CA ASP A 167 5.15 -5.03 12.23
C ASP A 167 4.42 -5.38 10.93
N HIS A 168 3.09 -5.18 10.85
CA HIS A 168 2.31 -5.40 9.63
C HIS A 168 2.65 -4.39 8.52
N GLU A 169 2.88 -3.13 8.87
CA GLU A 169 3.30 -2.10 7.91
C GLU A 169 4.62 -2.48 7.26
N ARG A 170 5.63 -2.87 8.06
CA ARG A 170 6.91 -3.34 7.54
C ARG A 170 6.74 -4.54 6.60
N ASP A 171 5.94 -5.54 6.98
CA ASP A 171 5.64 -6.69 6.13
C ASP A 171 4.93 -6.28 4.83
N ALA A 172 4.10 -5.23 4.85
CA ALA A 172 3.44 -4.70 3.68
C ALA A 172 4.41 -3.91 2.78
N GLN A 173 5.33 -3.15 3.37
CA GLN A 173 6.43 -2.44 2.69
C GLN A 173 7.36 -3.43 2.01
N ASP A 174 7.88 -4.41 2.73
CA ASP A 174 8.78 -5.45 2.21
C ASP A 174 8.14 -6.24 1.05
N ALA A 175 6.85 -6.54 1.17
CA ALA A 175 6.09 -7.23 0.13
C ALA A 175 5.53 -6.30 -0.97
N ARG A 176 5.74 -4.96 -0.86
CA ARG A 176 5.22 -3.93 -1.78
C ARG A 176 3.72 -4.07 -2.03
N ARG A 177 2.95 -4.20 -0.94
CA ARG A 177 1.49 -4.32 -1.03
C ARG A 177 0.81 -2.96 -1.06
N GLY A 178 -0.26 -2.85 -1.84
CA GLY A 178 -1.13 -1.68 -1.86
C GLY A 178 -0.40 -0.37 -2.17
N LEU A 179 -0.51 0.63 -1.30
CA LEU A 179 0.14 1.94 -1.45
C LEU A 179 1.68 1.86 -1.52
N TRP A 180 2.28 0.81 -0.96
CA TRP A 180 3.74 0.63 -0.95
C TRP A 180 4.32 0.28 -2.33
N THR A 181 3.49 -0.02 -3.33
CA THR A 181 3.91 -0.04 -4.73
C THR A 181 4.26 1.37 -5.24
N CYS A 182 3.77 2.43 -4.58
CA CYS A 182 4.04 3.80 -4.96
C CYS A 182 5.46 4.26 -4.62
N THR A 183 6.19 3.52 -3.78
CA THR A 183 7.63 3.73 -3.58
C THR A 183 8.43 3.49 -4.87
N ASP A 184 7.87 2.69 -5.80
CA ASP A 184 8.42 2.47 -7.13
C ASP A 184 7.94 3.53 -8.16
N ALA A 185 7.09 4.48 -7.74
CA ALA A 185 6.62 5.54 -8.62
C ALA A 185 7.79 6.46 -8.98
N ALA A 186 8.35 6.18 -10.15
CA ALA A 186 9.54 6.81 -10.63
C ALA A 186 9.41 8.33 -10.72
N THR A 187 10.50 9.01 -10.44
CA THR A 187 10.70 10.40 -10.83
C THR A 187 10.83 10.44 -12.35
N VAL A 188 9.69 10.58 -13.03
CA VAL A 188 9.70 10.75 -14.49
C VAL A 188 10.01 12.21 -14.80
N THR A 189 11.24 12.49 -15.17
CA THR A 189 11.60 13.71 -15.90
C THR A 189 11.87 13.25 -17.34
N ASP A 190 11.18 13.84 -18.32
CA ASP A 190 11.33 13.53 -19.75
C ASP A 190 11.04 12.06 -20.19
N GLY A 191 10.12 11.37 -19.51
CA GLY A 191 9.65 10.05 -19.93
C GLY A 191 10.46 8.85 -19.43
N LEU A 192 11.44 9.02 -18.53
CA LEU A 192 12.20 7.93 -17.93
C LEU A 192 11.85 7.69 -16.47
N ALA A 193 11.84 6.43 -16.09
CA ALA A 193 11.61 5.98 -14.73
C ALA A 193 12.84 5.24 -14.16
N LEU A 194 13.23 5.57 -12.91
CA LEU A 194 14.25 4.83 -12.17
C LEU A 194 13.63 4.03 -11.03
N ARG A 195 14.11 2.81 -10.84
CA ARG A 195 13.81 1.99 -9.66
C ARG A 195 15.11 1.32 -9.19
N VAL A 196 15.37 1.40 -7.89
CA VAL A 196 16.48 0.71 -7.24
C VAL A 196 15.99 -0.53 -6.53
N VAL A 197 16.72 -1.63 -6.64
CA VAL A 197 16.61 -2.82 -5.82
C VAL A 197 17.93 -2.93 -5.07
N ALA A 198 17.93 -2.47 -3.82
CA ALA A 198 19.14 -2.31 -3.01
C ALA A 198 19.42 -3.53 -2.14
N ASP A 199 18.39 -4.24 -1.69
CA ASP A 199 18.51 -5.37 -0.78
C ASP A 199 18.41 -6.69 -1.55
N ALA A 200 19.55 -7.35 -1.73
CA ALA A 200 19.62 -8.68 -2.31
C ALA A 200 19.33 -9.75 -1.22
N PRO A 201 18.62 -10.84 -1.54
CA PRO A 201 18.47 -11.93 -0.59
C PRO A 201 19.83 -12.50 -0.14
N GLY A 202 20.18 -12.32 1.14
CA GLY A 202 21.42 -12.80 1.73
C GLY A 202 22.47 -11.70 1.96
N ASP A 203 23.75 -12.04 1.90
CA ASP A 203 24.83 -11.06 1.98
C ASP A 203 25.10 -10.46 0.59
N ASP A 204 24.97 -9.14 0.42
CA ASP A 204 25.14 -8.43 -0.86
C ASP A 204 26.53 -8.65 -1.46
N ARG A 205 27.54 -8.92 -0.63
CA ARG A 205 28.89 -9.25 -1.08
C ARG A 205 28.98 -10.63 -1.73
N GLU A 206 28.09 -11.54 -1.35
CA GLU A 206 28.00 -12.88 -1.93
C GLU A 206 27.05 -12.92 -3.13
N ASN A 207 26.08 -11.95 -3.21
CA ASN A 207 25.09 -11.84 -4.27
C ASN A 207 24.97 -10.41 -4.82
N PRO A 208 26.06 -9.80 -5.34
CA PRO A 208 26.03 -8.40 -5.79
C PRO A 208 25.12 -8.16 -7.00
N ASN A 209 24.73 -9.21 -7.75
CA ASN A 209 23.75 -9.11 -8.84
C ASN A 209 22.29 -9.20 -8.38
N GLY A 210 22.04 -9.43 -7.07
CA GLY A 210 20.74 -9.22 -6.46
C GLY A 210 20.39 -7.75 -6.28
N GLU A 211 21.41 -6.89 -6.33
CA GLU A 211 21.31 -5.43 -6.26
C GLU A 211 21.43 -4.83 -7.67
N TYR A 212 20.43 -4.04 -8.07
CA TYR A 212 20.39 -3.44 -9.42
C TYR A 212 19.48 -2.21 -9.50
N VAL A 213 19.71 -1.40 -10.53
CA VAL A 213 18.82 -0.31 -10.94
C VAL A 213 18.11 -0.66 -12.23
N VAL A 214 16.82 -0.37 -12.30
CA VAL A 214 16.01 -0.44 -13.52
C VAL A 214 15.82 0.98 -14.06
N VAL A 215 16.13 1.18 -15.33
CA VAL A 215 15.78 2.37 -16.10
C VAL A 215 14.70 2.00 -17.08
N SER A 216 13.49 2.57 -16.92
CA SER A 216 12.32 2.26 -17.74
C SER A 216 11.96 3.43 -18.63
N ASN A 217 11.62 3.12 -19.88
CA ASN A 217 11.13 4.07 -20.88
C ASN A 217 9.67 3.74 -21.21
N PRO A 218 8.71 4.48 -20.67
CA PRO A 218 7.29 4.28 -20.94
C PRO A 218 6.81 4.92 -22.25
N THR A 219 7.72 5.46 -23.06
CA THR A 219 7.38 6.08 -24.33
C THR A 219 7.40 5.07 -25.49
N ALA A 220 6.62 5.34 -26.54
CA ALA A 220 6.56 4.50 -27.74
C ALA A 220 7.82 4.60 -28.65
N GLU A 221 8.80 5.43 -28.27
CA GLU A 221 10.05 5.62 -29.02
C GLU A 221 11.24 5.14 -28.17
N PRO A 222 12.23 4.43 -28.76
CA PRO A 222 13.46 4.08 -28.05
C PRO A 222 14.20 5.35 -27.62
N LEU A 223 14.83 5.33 -26.43
CA LEU A 223 15.62 6.46 -25.95
C LEU A 223 17.10 6.14 -25.92
N GLU A 224 17.91 6.94 -26.61
CA GLU A 224 19.36 6.84 -26.57
C GLU A 224 19.89 7.44 -25.25
N ILE A 225 20.62 6.62 -24.48
CA ILE A 225 21.23 7.00 -23.20
C ILE A 225 22.76 6.84 -23.21
N GLY A 226 23.34 6.81 -24.40
CA GLY A 226 24.80 6.71 -24.57
C GLY A 226 25.53 7.80 -23.79
N ASN A 227 26.58 7.43 -23.06
CA ASN A 227 27.39 8.31 -22.20
C ASN A 227 26.65 8.96 -21.01
N TRP A 228 25.41 8.57 -20.77
CA TRP A 228 24.72 9.00 -19.55
C TRP A 228 25.32 8.30 -18.33
N THR A 229 25.20 8.93 -17.16
CA THR A 229 25.78 8.42 -15.93
C THR A 229 24.69 8.23 -14.88
N ILE A 230 24.70 7.07 -14.24
CA ILE A 230 23.93 6.86 -13.01
C ILE A 230 24.88 6.91 -11.81
N SER A 231 24.45 7.55 -10.71
CA SER A 231 25.26 7.70 -9.50
C SER A 231 24.41 7.60 -8.23
N ASP A 232 25.06 7.19 -7.13
CA ASP A 232 24.54 7.27 -5.76
C ASP A 232 24.89 8.62 -5.09
N GLU A 233 24.47 8.81 -3.82
CA GLU A 233 24.83 9.98 -3.02
C GLU A 233 26.30 9.99 -2.56
N ALA A 234 26.93 8.81 -2.44
CA ALA A 234 28.33 8.66 -2.02
C ALA A 234 29.32 8.98 -3.15
N GLY A 235 28.84 9.14 -4.39
CA GLY A 235 29.64 9.47 -5.58
C GLY A 235 30.12 8.25 -6.36
N HIS A 236 29.64 7.05 -6.06
CA HIS A 236 29.82 5.92 -6.96
C HIS A 236 29.02 6.16 -8.23
N SER A 237 29.54 5.76 -9.38
CA SER A 237 28.88 6.02 -10.65
C SER A 237 29.17 4.93 -11.68
N TYR A 238 28.28 4.85 -12.67
CA TYR A 238 28.43 4.05 -13.88
C TYR A 238 28.04 4.88 -15.09
N SER A 239 28.85 4.86 -16.12
CA SER A 239 28.55 5.52 -17.41
C SER A 239 28.13 4.45 -18.43
N PHE A 240 26.95 4.62 -19.02
CA PHE A 240 26.45 3.72 -20.05
C PHE A 240 27.33 3.80 -21.34
N PRO A 241 27.51 2.67 -22.06
CA PRO A 241 28.17 2.66 -23.36
C PRO A 241 27.54 3.65 -24.34
N ALA A 242 28.32 4.16 -25.27
CA ALA A 242 27.88 5.19 -26.21
C ALA A 242 26.67 4.78 -27.09
N ASP A 243 26.45 3.49 -27.27
CA ASP A 243 25.36 2.89 -28.04
C ASP A 243 24.21 2.35 -27.17
N ALA A 244 24.23 2.65 -25.86
CA ALA A 244 23.18 2.21 -24.95
C ALA A 244 21.85 2.88 -25.27
N THR A 245 20.78 2.06 -25.29
CA THR A 245 19.41 2.49 -25.64
C THR A 245 18.42 1.83 -24.71
N VAL A 246 17.46 2.56 -24.16
CA VAL A 246 16.30 2.01 -23.47
C VAL A 246 15.20 1.75 -24.50
N PRO A 247 14.74 0.50 -24.71
CA PRO A 247 13.70 0.20 -25.70
C PRO A 247 12.40 0.98 -25.46
N ALA A 248 11.65 1.23 -26.53
CA ALA A 248 10.28 1.74 -26.43
C ALA A 248 9.43 0.82 -25.57
N ASP A 249 8.60 1.38 -24.68
CA ASP A 249 7.76 0.63 -23.72
C ASP A 249 8.54 -0.46 -22.95
N GLY A 250 9.88 -0.25 -22.75
CA GLY A 250 10.80 -1.24 -22.22
C GLY A 250 11.67 -0.73 -21.09
N SER A 251 12.61 -1.57 -20.65
CA SER A 251 13.55 -1.21 -19.60
C SER A 251 14.90 -1.88 -19.79
N ILE A 252 15.92 -1.29 -19.16
CA ILE A 252 17.25 -1.87 -18.99
C ILE A 252 17.56 -2.03 -17.51
N ARG A 253 18.54 -2.89 -17.19
CA ARG A 253 19.04 -3.08 -15.82
C ARG A 253 20.52 -2.82 -15.74
N LEU A 254 20.93 -2.16 -14.68
CA LEU A 254 22.34 -2.04 -14.28
C LEU A 254 22.53 -2.81 -12.97
N TYR A 255 23.26 -3.89 -13.02
CA TYR A 255 23.64 -4.71 -11.87
C TYR A 255 24.90 -4.17 -11.20
N SER A 256 24.97 -4.24 -9.86
CA SER A 256 26.15 -3.83 -9.10
C SER A 256 27.32 -4.79 -9.24
N GLY A 257 27.04 -6.07 -9.49
CA GLY A 257 28.05 -7.12 -9.65
C GLY A 257 28.56 -7.28 -11.07
N SER A 258 29.10 -8.48 -11.33
CA SER A 258 29.82 -8.81 -12.57
C SER A 258 28.94 -9.56 -13.55
N GLY A 259 29.15 -9.31 -14.86
CA GLY A 259 28.50 -10.00 -15.93
C GLY A 259 29.02 -9.60 -17.30
N THR A 260 28.25 -9.92 -18.33
CA THR A 260 28.53 -9.49 -19.70
C THR A 260 27.41 -8.59 -20.17
N ASP A 261 27.74 -7.36 -20.54
CA ASP A 261 26.77 -6.40 -21.04
C ASP A 261 26.03 -6.95 -22.27
N THR A 262 24.73 -6.69 -22.28
CA THR A 262 23.82 -7.00 -23.39
C THR A 262 23.09 -5.71 -23.81
N ALA A 263 22.11 -5.80 -24.69
CA ALA A 263 21.29 -4.64 -25.08
C ALA A 263 20.41 -4.10 -23.92
N THR A 264 20.14 -4.90 -22.90
CA THR A 264 19.20 -4.54 -21.81
C THR A 264 19.76 -4.82 -20.40
N GLU A 265 20.92 -5.38 -20.28
CA GLU A 265 21.58 -5.69 -19.01
C GLU A 265 23.00 -5.17 -19.03
N PHE A 266 23.37 -4.41 -18.02
CA PHE A 266 24.67 -3.80 -17.83
C PHE A 266 25.22 -4.19 -16.45
N TYR A 267 26.55 -4.23 -16.33
CA TYR A 267 27.22 -4.65 -15.10
C TYR A 267 28.29 -3.63 -14.72
N ARG A 268 28.25 -3.19 -13.47
CA ARG A 268 29.21 -2.21 -12.96
C ARG A 268 30.56 -2.84 -12.62
N ASP A 269 30.56 -4.10 -12.15
CA ASP A 269 31.74 -4.91 -11.80
C ASP A 269 32.61 -4.38 -10.64
N ASP A 270 32.08 -3.45 -9.83
CA ASP A 270 32.78 -2.83 -8.70
C ASP A 270 32.15 -3.19 -7.31
N GLY A 271 31.21 -4.13 -7.28
CA GLY A 271 30.48 -4.58 -6.09
C GLY A 271 29.30 -3.68 -5.71
N PRO A 272 28.62 -4.01 -4.59
CA PRO A 272 27.40 -3.32 -4.15
C PRO A 272 27.66 -1.83 -3.87
N ILE A 273 26.71 -1.00 -4.30
CA ILE A 273 26.79 0.46 -4.16
C ILE A 273 25.54 1.05 -3.51
N TRP A 274 24.39 0.35 -3.61
CA TRP A 274 23.14 0.85 -3.08
C TRP A 274 23.04 0.54 -1.58
N ASN A 275 22.82 1.58 -0.77
CA ASN A 275 22.79 1.43 0.67
C ASN A 275 21.44 0.84 1.12
N ASN A 276 21.44 -0.29 1.83
CA ASN A 276 20.21 -0.95 2.33
C ASN A 276 19.40 -0.08 3.30
N ASP A 277 20.03 0.90 3.93
CA ASP A 277 19.39 1.86 4.85
C ASP A 277 18.80 3.10 4.12
N GLY A 278 18.84 3.10 2.78
CA GLY A 278 18.37 4.19 1.93
C GLY A 278 19.50 4.93 1.19
N ASP A 279 19.21 5.32 -0.04
CA ASP A 279 20.13 6.05 -0.92
C ASP A 279 19.35 6.82 -2.00
N THR A 280 20.06 7.57 -2.84
CA THR A 280 19.47 8.29 -3.97
C THR A 280 20.19 7.93 -5.27
N ALA A 281 19.51 7.24 -6.18
CA ALA A 281 19.99 7.05 -7.54
C ALA A 281 19.66 8.26 -8.40
N THR A 282 20.67 8.79 -9.09
CA THR A 282 20.55 9.93 -10.00
C THR A 282 21.04 9.57 -11.40
N LEU A 283 20.18 9.69 -12.41
CA LEU A 283 20.54 9.53 -13.81
C LEU A 283 20.78 10.91 -14.43
N THR A 284 21.97 11.09 -14.99
CA THR A 284 22.42 12.36 -15.56
C THR A 284 22.78 12.17 -17.04
N ALA A 285 22.24 13.01 -17.90
CA ALA A 285 22.59 13.02 -19.33
C ALA A 285 24.02 13.48 -19.58
N GLU A 286 24.58 13.18 -20.78
CA GLU A 286 25.94 13.56 -21.18
C GLU A 286 26.23 15.06 -20.99
N ASN A 287 25.24 15.91 -21.15
CA ASN A 287 25.39 17.38 -20.99
C ASN A 287 25.33 17.84 -19.52
N GLY A 288 25.27 16.91 -18.55
CA GLY A 288 25.17 17.19 -17.10
C GLY A 288 23.79 17.49 -16.59
N THR A 289 22.73 17.38 -17.40
CA THR A 289 21.35 17.55 -16.96
C THR A 289 20.89 16.31 -16.19
N VAL A 290 20.37 16.49 -14.97
CA VAL A 290 19.70 15.41 -14.23
C VAL A 290 18.39 15.09 -14.93
N VAL A 291 18.26 13.85 -15.42
CA VAL A 291 17.08 13.38 -16.18
C VAL A 291 16.12 12.64 -15.30
N ALA A 292 16.61 11.86 -14.35
CA ALA A 292 15.77 11.14 -13.41
C ALA A 292 16.49 10.99 -12.06
N ARG A 293 15.72 10.93 -10.99
CA ARG A 293 16.22 10.68 -9.63
C ARG A 293 15.19 9.87 -8.86
N THR A 294 15.64 8.92 -8.05
CA THR A 294 14.80 8.17 -7.11
C THR A 294 15.54 7.97 -5.80
N SER A 295 14.84 8.14 -4.68
CA SER A 295 15.34 7.80 -3.34
C SER A 295 14.48 6.65 -2.79
N TYR A 296 15.05 5.79 -1.96
CA TYR A 296 14.39 4.62 -1.40
C TYR A 296 14.87 4.39 0.03
#